data_b086e622922a1f1126b21f4a8baa22ee
#
_entry.id   b086e622922a1f1126b21f4a8baa22ee
#
_cell.length_a   1.000
_cell.length_b   1.000
_cell.length_c   1.000
_cell.angle_alpha   90.00
_cell.angle_beta   90.00
_cell.angle_gamma   90.00
#
_symmetry.space_group_name_H-M   'P 1'
#
loop_
_entity.id
_entity.type
_entity.pdbx_description
1 polymer ?
#
loop_
_entity_poly.entity_id
_entity_poly.type
_entity_poly.pdbx_seq_one_letter_code
_entity_poly.pdbx_strand_id
1 'polypeptide(L)'
;MHAKDDKRPERIIVEIFGDSYPLRTDEPARLQQLASIVDQTMKDPARTINSFDGRKIAVFSALKLADAYDKLKKDYEKLVALLNEK
;
A
#
# COMPACT_ATOMS: atom_id res chain seq x y z
N MET A 1 -12.58 28.05 11.77
CA MET A 1 -12.84 26.69 11.33
C MET A 1 -11.96 26.28 10.17
N HIS A 2 -11.34 25.18 10.26
CA HIS A 2 -10.43 24.71 9.23
C HIS A 2 -10.95 23.44 8.63
N ALA A 3 -10.94 23.38 7.31
CA ALA A 3 -11.43 22.22 6.59
C ALA A 3 -10.72 20.94 7.03
N LYS A 4 -9.41 21.03 7.26
CA LYS A 4 -8.65 19.85 7.65
C LYS A 4 -8.92 19.38 9.06
N ASP A 5 -9.56 20.22 9.89
CA ASP A 5 -9.95 19.81 11.22
C ASP A 5 -11.25 19.02 11.20
N ASP A 6 -11.90 19.00 10.05
CA ASP A 6 -13.19 18.36 9.88
C ASP A 6 -13.04 17.14 8.98
N LYS A 7 -12.10 16.28 9.33
CA LYS A 7 -11.88 15.05 8.58
C LYS A 7 -12.91 14.02 8.98
N ARG A 8 -13.88 13.85 8.13
CA ARG A 8 -14.91 12.85 8.35
C ARG A 8 -14.65 11.67 7.44
N PRO A 9 -14.92 10.45 7.90
CA PRO A 9 -14.78 9.30 7.04
C PRO A 9 -15.69 9.44 5.83
N GLU A 10 -15.14 9.27 4.68
CA GLU A 10 -15.87 9.24 3.43
C GLU A 10 -15.88 7.83 2.91
N ARG A 11 -16.94 7.50 2.21
CA ARG A 11 -17.02 6.22 1.57
C ARG A 11 -16.51 6.37 0.15
N ILE A 12 -15.50 5.60 -0.18
CA ILE A 12 -14.96 5.60 -1.54
C ILE A 12 -14.89 4.15 -2.03
N ILE A 13 -14.76 4.02 -3.34
CA ILE A 13 -14.59 2.70 -3.94
C ILE A 13 -13.22 2.67 -4.58
N VAL A 14 -12.42 1.66 -4.22
CA VAL A 14 -11.13 1.44 -4.85
C VAL A 14 -11.20 0.16 -5.65
N GLU A 15 -10.41 0.12 -6.72
CA GLU A 15 -10.32 -1.06 -7.55
C GLU A 15 -8.93 -1.66 -7.40
N ILE A 16 -8.90 -2.94 -7.05
CA ILE A 16 -7.65 -3.66 -6.86
C ILE A 16 -7.78 -4.99 -7.55
N PHE A 17 -6.89 -5.24 -8.48
CA PHE A 17 -6.82 -6.52 -9.20
C PHE A 17 -8.17 -6.93 -9.81
N GLY A 18 -8.86 -5.95 -10.38
CA GLY A 18 -10.11 -6.19 -11.09
C GLY A 18 -11.37 -6.19 -10.23
N ASP A 19 -11.24 -6.11 -8.92
CA ASP A 19 -12.38 -6.09 -8.01
C ASP A 19 -12.55 -4.74 -7.37
N SER A 20 -13.78 -4.42 -7.03
CA SER A 20 -14.13 -3.14 -6.40
C SER A 20 -14.36 -3.34 -4.92
N TYR A 21 -13.81 -2.42 -4.12
CA TYR A 21 -13.91 -2.48 -2.67
C TYR A 21 -14.42 -1.17 -2.12
N PRO A 22 -15.61 -1.13 -1.50
CA PRO A 22 -16.06 0.08 -0.82
C PRO A 22 -15.39 0.17 0.54
N LEU A 23 -14.74 1.29 0.78
CA LEU A 23 -13.99 1.50 2.01
C LEU A 23 -14.29 2.86 2.57
N ARG A 24 -14.08 3.02 3.88
CA ARG A 24 -14.21 4.29 4.56
C ARG A 24 -12.85 4.83 4.91
N THR A 25 -12.67 6.12 4.70
CA THR A 25 -11.40 6.76 5.01
C THR A 25 -11.61 8.25 5.24
N ASP A 26 -10.80 8.83 6.09
CA ASP A 26 -10.72 10.28 6.21
C ASP A 26 -9.63 10.85 5.32
N GLU A 27 -8.96 10.00 4.54
CA GLU A 27 -7.92 10.41 3.60
C GLU A 27 -8.15 9.76 2.24
N PRO A 28 -9.20 10.18 1.53
CA PRO A 28 -9.57 9.49 0.29
C PRO A 28 -8.49 9.50 -0.78
N ALA A 29 -7.78 10.61 -0.94
CA ALA A 29 -6.72 10.68 -1.96
C ALA A 29 -5.58 9.72 -1.61
N ARG A 30 -5.22 9.65 -0.33
CA ARG A 30 -4.17 8.75 0.10
C ARG A 30 -4.57 7.29 -0.10
N LEU A 31 -5.81 6.96 0.23
CA LEU A 31 -6.27 5.58 0.07
C LEU A 31 -6.29 5.17 -1.40
N GLN A 32 -6.66 6.08 -2.30
CA GLN A 32 -6.60 5.78 -3.72
C GLN A 32 -5.17 5.50 -4.18
N GLN A 33 -4.21 6.25 -3.67
CA GLN A 33 -2.81 6.01 -4.00
C GLN A 33 -2.35 4.66 -3.47
N LEU A 34 -2.73 4.33 -2.24
CA LEU A 34 -2.35 3.04 -1.65
C LEU A 34 -2.97 1.89 -2.42
N ALA A 35 -4.22 2.04 -2.82
CA ALA A 35 -4.90 1.02 -3.61
C ALA A 35 -4.20 0.81 -4.96
N SER A 36 -3.72 1.88 -5.58
CA SER A 36 -3.01 1.80 -6.83
C SER A 36 -1.69 1.01 -6.66
N ILE A 37 -1.00 1.23 -5.55
CA ILE A 37 0.22 0.50 -5.26
C ILE A 37 -0.06 -0.99 -5.10
N VAL A 38 -1.11 -1.33 -4.37
CA VAL A 38 -1.48 -2.73 -4.18
C VAL A 38 -1.87 -3.36 -5.51
N ASP A 39 -2.66 -2.63 -6.32
CA ASP A 39 -3.08 -3.11 -7.62
C ASP A 39 -1.88 -3.46 -8.50
N GLN A 40 -0.92 -2.55 -8.59
CA GLN A 40 0.28 -2.79 -9.40
C GLN A 40 1.11 -3.93 -8.82
N THR A 41 1.23 -3.98 -7.49
CA THR A 41 2.00 -5.03 -6.84
C THR A 41 1.41 -6.41 -7.14
N MET A 42 0.09 -6.51 -7.19
CA MET A 42 -0.57 -7.78 -7.51
C MET A 42 -0.44 -8.15 -8.98
N LYS A 43 -0.40 -7.17 -9.86
CA LYS A 43 -0.29 -7.44 -11.29
C LYS A 43 1.07 -8.01 -11.67
N ASP A 44 2.12 -7.60 -10.97
CA ASP A 44 3.47 -8.08 -11.29
C ASP A 44 3.63 -9.59 -11.07
N PRO A 45 3.36 -10.13 -9.88
CA PRO A 45 3.50 -11.58 -9.70
C PRO A 45 2.48 -12.37 -10.53
N ALA A 46 1.31 -11.80 -10.80
CA ALA A 46 0.32 -12.50 -11.61
C ALA A 46 0.87 -12.81 -12.98
N ARG A 47 1.65 -11.89 -13.56
CA ARG A 47 2.27 -12.14 -14.87
C ARG A 47 3.37 -13.17 -14.78
N THR A 48 4.16 -13.12 -13.72
CA THR A 48 5.34 -13.98 -13.57
C THR A 48 4.96 -15.42 -13.30
N ILE A 49 4.03 -15.65 -12.39
CA ILE A 49 3.66 -17.00 -11.98
C ILE A 49 2.51 -17.55 -12.79
N ASN A 50 1.94 -16.72 -13.67
CA ASN A 50 0.86 -17.14 -14.55
C ASN A 50 -0.28 -17.82 -13.79
N SER A 51 -0.68 -17.22 -12.68
CA SER A 51 -1.73 -17.75 -11.82
C SER A 51 -2.94 -16.82 -11.84
N PHE A 52 -4.11 -17.41 -11.78
CA PHE A 52 -5.35 -16.65 -11.67
C PHE A 52 -5.94 -16.76 -10.27
N ASP A 53 -5.23 -17.40 -9.34
CA ASP A 53 -5.70 -17.51 -7.96
C ASP A 53 -5.39 -16.21 -7.22
N GLY A 54 -6.42 -15.37 -7.05
CA GLY A 54 -6.25 -14.07 -6.43
C GLY A 54 -5.74 -14.16 -5.00
N ARG A 55 -6.06 -15.24 -4.28
CA ARG A 55 -5.58 -15.40 -2.92
C ARG A 55 -4.07 -15.59 -2.89
N LYS A 56 -3.55 -16.43 -3.77
CA LYS A 56 -2.10 -16.64 -3.86
C LYS A 56 -1.39 -15.36 -4.28
N ILE A 57 -1.96 -14.66 -5.25
CA ILE A 57 -1.39 -13.41 -5.71
C ILE A 57 -1.35 -12.39 -4.56
N ALA A 58 -2.42 -12.31 -3.78
CA ALA A 58 -2.47 -11.39 -2.65
C ALA A 58 -1.40 -11.73 -1.61
N VAL A 59 -1.19 -13.01 -1.32
CA VAL A 59 -0.17 -13.42 -0.36
C VAL A 59 1.23 -13.04 -0.86
N PHE A 60 1.54 -13.35 -2.11
CA PHE A 60 2.84 -12.96 -2.68
C PHE A 60 3.02 -11.45 -2.67
N SER A 61 1.96 -10.71 -2.98
CA SER A 61 2.03 -9.26 -2.98
C SER A 61 2.26 -8.71 -1.58
N ALA A 62 1.61 -9.29 -0.59
CA ALA A 62 1.80 -8.88 0.80
C ALA A 62 3.24 -9.13 1.24
N LEU A 63 3.82 -10.28 0.86
CA LEU A 63 5.21 -10.57 1.18
C LEU A 63 6.14 -9.58 0.51
N LYS A 64 5.86 -9.22 -0.73
CA LYS A 64 6.67 -8.26 -1.46
C LYS A 64 6.64 -6.88 -0.80
N LEU A 65 5.45 -6.46 -0.38
CA LEU A 65 5.30 -5.17 0.29
C LEU A 65 5.95 -5.19 1.67
N ALA A 66 5.85 -6.30 2.39
CA ALA A 66 6.49 -6.44 3.69
C ALA A 66 8.02 -6.36 3.54
N ASP A 67 8.56 -7.00 2.50
CA ASP A 67 10.00 -6.93 2.22
C ASP A 67 10.45 -5.51 1.93
N ALA A 68 9.68 -4.80 1.10
CA ALA A 68 10.00 -3.42 0.77
C ALA A 68 9.95 -2.53 2.01
N TYR A 69 8.95 -2.74 2.86
CA TYR A 69 8.83 -1.98 4.11
C TYR A 69 10.02 -2.25 5.02
N ASP A 70 10.40 -3.51 5.16
CA ASP A 70 11.52 -3.89 6.02
C ASP A 70 12.83 -3.26 5.56
N LYS A 71 13.08 -3.29 4.26
CA LYS A 71 14.28 -2.69 3.70
C LYS A 71 14.30 -1.18 3.92
N LEU A 72 13.17 -0.53 3.69
CA LEU A 72 13.08 0.92 3.88
C LEU A 72 13.30 1.28 5.33
N LYS A 73 12.73 0.51 6.26
CA LYS A 73 12.89 0.75 7.68
C LYS A 73 14.36 0.63 8.09
N LYS A 74 15.04 -0.40 7.60
CA LYS A 74 16.45 -0.60 7.92
C LYS A 74 17.33 0.52 7.36
N ASP A 75 17.02 0.97 6.15
CA ASP A 75 17.76 2.07 5.55
C ASP A 75 17.58 3.34 6.36
N TYR A 76 16.36 3.60 6.81
CA TYR A 76 16.07 4.76 7.63
C TYR A 76 16.87 4.70 8.95
N GLU A 77 16.86 3.53 9.60
CA GLU A 77 17.58 3.35 10.86
C GLU A 77 19.08 3.56 10.69
N LYS A 78 19.64 3.08 9.58
CA LYS A 78 21.04 3.28 9.27
C LYS A 78 21.38 4.77 9.10
N LEU A 79 20.50 5.48 8.38
CA LEU A 79 20.70 6.90 8.15
C LEU A 79 20.64 7.67 9.46
N VAL A 80 19.67 7.36 10.31
CA VAL A 80 19.55 8.03 11.61
C VAL A 80 20.78 7.76 12.46
N ALA A 81 21.28 6.52 12.45
CA ALA A 81 22.49 6.19 13.21
C ALA A 81 23.68 6.99 12.73
N LEU A 82 23.83 7.14 11.41
CA LEU A 82 24.94 7.92 10.86
C LEU A 82 24.86 9.40 11.24
N LEU A 83 23.63 9.95 11.23
CA LEU A 83 23.45 11.35 11.58
C LEU A 83 23.71 11.63 13.06
N ASN A 84 23.52 10.63 13.91
CA ASN A 84 23.72 10.77 15.34
C ASN A 84 25.12 10.40 15.78
N GLU A 85 25.95 9.97 14.87
CA GLU A 85 27.32 9.58 15.17
C GLU A 85 28.20 10.81 15.35
N LYS A 86 29.04 10.79 16.35
CA LYS A 86 29.92 11.89 16.66
C LYS A 86 31.36 11.55 16.37
#